data_ca3f28330cda6ba8d1e644fbe77fab3f
#
_entry.id   ca3f28330cda6ba8d1e644fbe77fab3f
#
_cell.length_a   1.000
_cell.length_b   1.000
_cell.length_c   1.000
_cell.angle_alpha   90.00
_cell.angle_beta   90.00
_cell.angle_gamma   90.00
#
_symmetry.space_group_name_H-M   'P 1'
#
loop_
_entity.id
_entity.type
_entity.pdbx_description
1 polymer ?
#
loop_
_entity_poly.entity_id
_entity_poly.type
_entity_poly.pdbx_seq_one_letter_code
_entity_poly.pdbx_strand_id
1 'polypeptide(L)'
;MEFTPEVRRTTNPIYQKISRFLPEIEWSVHAPYIHKINKLKKEKNALILAHNYQTPEIYHGIADVAADSLALAIEASKTKADLIIMCGVHFMAETAKLMNPNKKVLLPDMGAGCSLASSITAKDVRM
;
A
#
# COMPACT_ATOMS: atom_id res chain seq x y z
N MET A 1 9.86 -11.95 -12.69
CA MET A 1 9.67 -13.11 -11.76
C MET A 1 8.76 -14.14 -12.43
N GLU A 2 8.98 -15.42 -12.13
CA GLU A 2 8.23 -16.50 -12.78
C GLU A 2 6.90 -16.78 -12.05
N PHE A 3 5.85 -17.03 -12.85
CA PHE A 3 4.55 -17.48 -12.37
C PHE A 3 4.53 -18.99 -12.18
N THR A 4 5.13 -19.45 -11.08
CA THR A 4 5.26 -20.88 -10.75
C THR A 4 3.94 -21.49 -10.24
N PRO A 5 3.78 -22.82 -10.23
CA PRO A 5 2.61 -23.46 -9.62
C PRO A 5 2.39 -23.09 -8.14
N GLU A 6 3.47 -22.86 -7.39
CA GLU A 6 3.38 -22.41 -6.00
C GLU A 6 2.79 -20.99 -5.92
N VAL A 7 3.29 -20.06 -6.73
CA VAL A 7 2.76 -18.69 -6.82
C VAL A 7 1.29 -18.74 -7.20
N ARG A 8 0.92 -19.51 -8.21
CA ARG A 8 -0.48 -19.67 -8.63
C ARG A 8 -1.35 -20.13 -7.47
N ARG A 9 -0.95 -21.18 -6.76
CA ARG A 9 -1.70 -21.75 -5.64
C ARG A 9 -1.88 -20.73 -4.50
N THR A 10 -0.83 -20.05 -4.11
CA THR A 10 -0.85 -19.11 -2.97
C THR A 10 -1.59 -17.82 -3.27
N THR A 11 -1.61 -17.37 -4.53
CA THR A 11 -2.25 -16.12 -4.94
C THR A 11 -3.64 -16.32 -5.54
N ASN A 12 -4.07 -17.54 -5.82
CA ASN A 12 -5.38 -17.82 -6.40
C ASN A 12 -6.57 -17.26 -5.60
N PRO A 13 -6.60 -17.34 -4.26
CA PRO A 13 -7.68 -16.74 -3.47
C PRO A 13 -7.80 -15.22 -3.67
N ILE A 14 -6.67 -14.54 -3.93
CA ILE A 14 -6.66 -13.11 -4.25
C ILE A 14 -7.21 -12.89 -5.66
N TYR A 15 -6.72 -13.68 -6.62
CA TYR A 15 -7.16 -13.58 -8.01
C TYR A 15 -8.67 -13.75 -8.16
N GLN A 16 -9.28 -14.67 -7.44
CA GLN A 16 -10.73 -14.88 -7.46
C GLN A 16 -11.53 -13.60 -7.12
N LYS A 17 -10.98 -12.72 -6.28
CA LYS A 17 -11.64 -11.45 -5.92
C LYS A 17 -11.57 -10.40 -7.02
N ILE A 18 -10.55 -10.45 -7.85
CA ILE A 18 -10.24 -9.40 -8.84
C ILE A 18 -10.29 -9.87 -10.29
N SER A 19 -10.59 -11.14 -10.54
CA SER A 19 -10.59 -11.74 -11.89
C SER A 19 -11.50 -11.03 -12.90
N ARG A 20 -12.56 -10.38 -12.43
CA ARG A 20 -13.46 -9.57 -13.27
C ARG A 20 -12.85 -8.23 -13.72
N PHE A 21 -11.79 -7.76 -13.05
CA PHE A 21 -11.12 -6.49 -13.36
C PHE A 21 -9.77 -6.68 -14.02
N LEU A 22 -9.14 -7.86 -13.82
CA LEU A 22 -7.78 -8.13 -14.26
C LEU A 22 -7.72 -9.49 -15.00
N PRO A 23 -7.39 -9.50 -16.30
CA PRO A 23 -7.24 -10.73 -17.07
C PRO A 23 -6.11 -11.62 -16.52
N GLU A 24 -6.21 -12.94 -16.77
CA GLU A 24 -5.20 -13.91 -16.26
C GLU A 24 -3.79 -13.62 -16.79
N ILE A 25 -3.67 -13.09 -18.00
CA ILE A 25 -2.38 -12.74 -18.58
C ILE A 25 -1.67 -11.63 -17.80
N GLU A 26 -2.41 -10.61 -17.38
CA GLU A 26 -1.88 -9.53 -16.51
C GLU A 26 -1.63 -10.04 -15.10
N TRP A 27 -2.56 -10.84 -14.57
CA TRP A 27 -2.38 -11.46 -13.26
C TRP A 27 -1.09 -12.26 -13.16
N SER A 28 -0.73 -13.01 -14.19
CA SER A 28 0.49 -13.80 -14.23
C SER A 28 1.78 -12.97 -14.05
N VAL A 29 1.72 -11.68 -14.39
CA VAL A 29 2.81 -10.71 -14.18
C VAL A 29 2.84 -10.20 -12.74
N HIS A 30 1.67 -9.91 -12.16
CA HIS A 30 1.57 -9.33 -10.82
C HIS A 30 1.70 -10.39 -9.70
N ALA A 31 1.17 -11.58 -9.89
CA ALA A 31 1.10 -12.62 -8.86
C ALA A 31 2.46 -12.98 -8.22
N PRO A 32 3.57 -13.11 -8.96
CA PRO A 32 4.87 -13.39 -8.36
C PRO A 32 5.35 -12.28 -7.41
N TYR A 33 5.08 -11.02 -7.75
CA TYR A 33 5.40 -9.87 -6.89
C TYR A 33 4.53 -9.85 -5.64
N ILE A 34 3.23 -10.07 -5.79
CA ILE A 34 2.27 -10.15 -4.68
C ILE A 34 2.68 -11.26 -3.70
N HIS A 35 3.02 -12.45 -4.22
CA HIS A 35 3.52 -13.57 -3.41
C HIS A 35 4.75 -13.18 -2.60
N LYS A 36 5.76 -12.58 -3.25
CA LYS A 36 7.00 -12.18 -2.60
C LYS A 36 6.79 -11.04 -1.59
N ILE A 37 5.97 -10.06 -1.92
CA ILE A 37 5.65 -8.94 -1.01
C ILE A 37 4.95 -9.48 0.23
N ASN A 38 3.95 -10.34 0.09
CA ASN A 38 3.23 -10.93 1.22
C ASN A 38 4.13 -11.80 2.11
N LYS A 39 5.13 -12.46 1.53
CA LYS A 39 6.15 -13.19 2.28
C LYS A 39 7.05 -12.22 3.07
N LEU A 40 7.62 -11.24 2.41
CA LEU A 40 8.49 -10.22 3.04
C LEU A 40 7.75 -9.42 4.12
N LYS A 41 6.48 -9.09 3.90
CA LYS A 41 5.64 -8.39 4.88
C LYS A 41 5.59 -9.14 6.21
N LYS A 42 5.42 -10.45 6.18
CA LYS A 42 5.44 -11.30 7.38
C LYS A 42 6.83 -11.36 8.01
N GLU A 43 7.87 -11.58 7.20
CA GLU A 43 9.25 -11.67 7.68
C GLU A 43 9.74 -10.37 8.34
N LYS A 44 9.30 -9.23 7.84
CA LYS A 44 9.71 -7.90 8.30
C LYS A 44 8.79 -7.28 9.36
N ASN A 45 7.76 -7.99 9.78
CA ASN A 45 6.71 -7.44 10.65
C ASN A 45 6.21 -6.08 10.12
N ALA A 46 5.84 -6.05 8.85
CA ALA A 46 5.41 -4.85 8.13
C ALA A 46 3.90 -4.79 7.97
N LEU A 47 3.35 -3.59 8.08
CA LEU A 47 1.96 -3.26 7.78
C LEU A 47 1.90 -2.49 6.46
N ILE A 48 1.10 -2.93 5.52
CA ILE A 48 0.84 -2.22 4.26
C ILE A 48 -0.54 -1.55 4.34
N LEU A 49 -0.52 -0.24 4.30
CA LEU A 49 -1.69 0.62 4.25
C LEU A 49 -1.88 1.11 2.81
N ALA A 50 -3.07 0.96 2.26
CA ALA A 50 -3.38 1.39 0.89
C ALA A 50 -4.58 2.34 0.86
N HIS A 51 -4.45 3.44 0.13
CA HIS A 51 -5.58 4.32 -0.10
C HIS A 51 -6.60 3.67 -1.05
N ASN A 52 -7.87 4.03 -0.90
CA ASN A 52 -8.99 3.48 -1.67
C ASN A 52 -8.85 3.63 -3.21
N TYR A 53 -8.05 4.57 -3.71
CA TYR A 53 -7.83 4.75 -5.14
C TYR A 53 -6.74 3.84 -5.74
N GLN A 54 -6.08 3.01 -4.93
CA GLN A 54 -5.08 2.06 -5.45
C GLN A 54 -5.72 1.02 -6.36
N THR A 55 -4.91 0.51 -7.29
CA THR A 55 -5.34 -0.51 -8.24
C THR A 55 -5.74 -1.83 -7.53
N PRO A 56 -6.62 -2.66 -8.14
CA PRO A 56 -7.13 -3.86 -7.51
C PRO A 56 -6.06 -4.83 -7.00
N GLU A 57 -4.95 -4.97 -7.71
CA GLU A 57 -3.84 -5.85 -7.33
C GLU A 57 -3.11 -5.37 -6.08
N ILE A 58 -3.05 -4.06 -5.82
CA ILE A 58 -2.52 -3.49 -4.58
C ILE A 58 -3.56 -3.60 -3.46
N TYR A 59 -4.78 -3.11 -3.74
CA TYR A 59 -5.89 -3.07 -2.79
C TYR A 59 -6.23 -4.44 -2.20
N HIS A 60 -6.37 -5.45 -3.06
CA HIS A 60 -6.74 -6.81 -2.65
C HIS A 60 -5.54 -7.76 -2.51
N GLY A 61 -4.40 -7.43 -3.15
CA GLY A 61 -3.25 -8.32 -3.24
C GLY A 61 -2.28 -8.22 -2.07
N ILE A 62 -1.96 -7.01 -1.65
CA ILE A 62 -0.89 -6.78 -0.66
C ILE A 62 -1.32 -5.93 0.53
N ALA A 63 -2.35 -5.10 0.42
CA ALA A 63 -2.79 -4.24 1.51
C ALA A 63 -3.33 -5.05 2.70
N ASP A 64 -2.96 -4.65 3.90
CA ASP A 64 -3.55 -5.16 5.14
C ASP A 64 -4.81 -4.37 5.49
N VAL A 65 -4.74 -3.04 5.27
CA VAL A 65 -5.86 -2.13 5.44
C VAL A 65 -5.96 -1.24 4.21
N ALA A 66 -7.15 -1.16 3.64
CA ALA A 66 -7.47 -0.24 2.57
C ALA A 66 -8.60 0.70 3.01
N ALA A 67 -8.36 2.01 2.97
CA ALA A 67 -9.28 3.01 3.49
C ALA A 67 -8.97 4.41 2.94
N ASP A 68 -9.69 5.42 3.41
CA ASP A 68 -9.37 6.82 3.20
C ASP A 68 -8.19 7.30 4.07
N SER A 69 -7.74 8.51 3.82
CA SER A 69 -6.55 9.09 4.49
C SER A 69 -6.65 9.13 6.01
N LEU A 70 -7.83 9.48 6.55
CA LEU A 70 -8.03 9.57 8.00
C LEU A 70 -8.03 8.20 8.66
N ALA A 71 -8.75 7.25 8.09
CA ALA A 71 -8.79 5.88 8.60
C ALA A 71 -7.40 5.22 8.56
N LEU A 72 -6.63 5.44 7.49
CA LEU A 72 -5.25 4.94 7.40
C LEU A 72 -4.34 5.56 8.47
N ALA A 73 -4.48 6.85 8.75
CA ALA A 73 -3.72 7.51 9.82
C ALA A 73 -4.06 6.92 11.20
N ILE A 74 -5.32 6.65 11.47
CA ILE A 74 -5.79 6.01 12.71
C ILE A 74 -5.24 4.59 12.82
N GLU A 75 -5.29 3.79 11.75
CA GLU A 75 -4.73 2.44 11.76
C GLU A 75 -3.20 2.46 11.93
N ALA A 76 -2.50 3.41 11.30
CA ALA A 76 -1.08 3.60 11.51
C ALA A 76 -0.73 3.85 12.99
N SER A 77 -1.56 4.61 13.72
CA SER A 77 -1.32 4.91 15.13
C SER A 77 -1.51 3.71 16.07
N LYS A 78 -2.34 2.76 15.68
CA LYS A 78 -2.69 1.57 16.49
C LYS A 78 -1.77 0.38 16.26
N THR A 79 -1.05 0.36 15.15
CA THR A 79 -0.29 -0.83 14.75
C THR A 79 0.88 -1.15 15.68
N LYS A 80 1.12 -2.44 15.88
CA LYS A 80 2.33 -2.95 16.55
C LYS A 80 3.44 -3.34 15.56
N ALA A 81 3.21 -3.15 14.25
CA ALA A 81 4.22 -3.42 13.24
C ALA A 81 5.42 -2.49 13.39
N ASP A 82 6.62 -2.98 13.07
CA ASP A 82 7.86 -2.21 13.13
C ASP A 82 8.05 -1.31 11.91
N LEU A 83 7.44 -1.72 10.80
CA LEU A 83 7.55 -1.09 9.49
C LEU A 83 6.16 -0.81 8.94
N ILE A 84 5.92 0.42 8.49
CA ILE A 84 4.70 0.83 7.82
C ILE A 84 5.04 1.16 6.37
N ILE A 85 4.29 0.60 5.42
CA ILE A 85 4.40 0.93 4.00
C ILE A 85 3.08 1.61 3.60
N MET A 86 3.19 2.84 3.13
CA MET A 86 2.03 3.64 2.72
C MET A 86 1.89 3.62 1.20
N CYS A 87 0.91 2.90 0.69
CA CYS A 87 0.51 2.92 -0.72
C CYS A 87 -0.52 4.04 -0.93
N GLY A 88 -0.03 5.24 -1.17
CA GLY A 88 -0.80 6.46 -1.34
C GLY A 88 0.12 7.60 -1.74
N VAL A 89 -0.29 8.83 -1.48
CA VAL A 89 0.51 10.01 -1.77
C VAL A 89 1.43 10.38 -0.61
N HIS A 90 2.44 11.21 -0.89
CA HIS A 90 3.52 11.55 0.03
C HIS A 90 3.02 12.09 1.39
N PHE A 91 2.05 13.01 1.39
CA PHE A 91 1.56 13.58 2.67
C PHE A 91 0.88 12.54 3.58
N MET A 92 0.32 11.45 3.03
CA MET A 92 -0.24 10.36 3.84
C MET A 92 0.86 9.59 4.58
N ALA A 93 2.01 9.38 3.93
CA ALA A 93 3.18 8.78 4.56
C ALA A 93 3.76 9.70 5.64
N GLU A 94 3.81 11.00 5.40
CA GLU A 94 4.22 12.00 6.41
C GLU A 94 3.31 11.97 7.64
N THR A 95 2.00 11.94 7.44
CA THR A 95 1.02 11.83 8.52
C THR A 95 1.24 10.54 9.33
N ALA A 96 1.41 9.41 8.67
CA ALA A 96 1.71 8.14 9.34
C ALA A 96 3.02 8.21 10.14
N LYS A 97 4.04 8.90 9.62
CA LYS A 97 5.32 9.10 10.32
C LYS A 97 5.19 10.01 11.53
N LEU A 98 4.44 11.09 11.44
CA LEU A 98 4.18 11.99 12.57
C LEU A 98 3.48 11.27 13.72
N MET A 99 2.54 10.39 13.41
CA MET A 99 1.83 9.58 14.42
C MET A 99 2.66 8.43 14.98
N ASN A 100 3.74 8.05 14.29
CA ASN A 100 4.62 6.94 14.68
C ASN A 100 6.10 7.33 14.53
N PRO A 101 6.59 8.30 15.30
CA PRO A 101 7.94 8.86 15.10
C PRO A 101 9.06 7.84 15.26
N ASN A 102 8.84 6.80 16.05
CA ASN A 102 9.82 5.74 16.30
C ASN A 102 9.78 4.59 15.28
N LYS A 103 8.78 4.56 14.39
CA LYS A 103 8.64 3.52 13.36
C LYS A 103 9.23 3.99 12.04
N LYS A 104 9.67 3.02 11.23
CA LYS A 104 10.04 3.28 9.85
C LYS A 104 8.78 3.32 8.99
N VAL A 105 8.58 4.43 8.27
CA VAL A 105 7.50 4.59 7.29
C VAL A 105 8.12 4.71 5.91
N LEU A 106 7.71 3.85 5.00
CA LEU A 106 8.17 3.81 3.61
C LEU A 106 7.04 4.22 2.67
N LEU A 107 7.41 4.94 1.64
CA LEU A 107 6.58 5.29 0.50
C LEU A 107 7.18 4.65 -0.76
N PRO A 108 6.44 3.82 -1.52
CA PRO A 108 6.98 3.15 -2.69
C PRO A 108 7.49 4.08 -3.79
N ASP A 109 6.86 5.25 -3.94
CA ASP A 109 7.27 6.29 -4.88
C ASP A 109 7.24 7.67 -4.20
N MET A 110 8.41 8.27 -4.03
CA MET A 110 8.55 9.61 -3.44
C MET A 110 7.95 10.72 -4.31
N GLY A 111 7.75 10.46 -5.59
CA GLY A 111 7.07 11.36 -6.52
C GLY A 111 5.54 11.28 -6.48
N ALA A 112 4.98 10.35 -5.67
CA ALA A 112 3.53 10.23 -5.52
C ALA A 112 2.93 11.48 -4.86
N GLY A 113 2.44 12.41 -5.68
CA GLY A 113 1.91 13.70 -5.27
C GLY A 113 0.39 13.80 -5.39
N CYS A 114 -0.15 14.89 -4.86
CA CYS A 114 -1.55 15.26 -4.98
C CYS A 114 -1.64 16.71 -5.45
N SER A 115 -2.21 16.94 -6.64
CA SER A 115 -2.35 18.28 -7.20
C SER A 115 -3.21 19.20 -6.30
N LEU A 116 -4.21 18.64 -5.64
CA LEU A 116 -5.05 19.37 -4.70
C LEU A 116 -4.25 19.81 -3.46
N ALA A 117 -3.45 18.92 -2.88
CA ALA A 117 -2.60 19.25 -1.73
C ALA A 117 -1.50 20.27 -2.12
N SER A 118 -1.02 20.23 -3.36
CA SER A 118 0.01 21.14 -3.88
C SER A 118 -0.55 22.50 -4.34
N SER A 119 -1.86 22.70 -4.30
CA SER A 119 -2.52 23.96 -4.73
C SER A 119 -2.34 25.11 -3.74
N ILE A 120 -1.93 24.82 -2.51
CA ILE A 120 -1.69 25.81 -1.46
C ILE A 120 -0.36 25.49 -0.74
N THR A 121 0.38 26.53 -0.42
CA THR A 121 1.65 26.42 0.31
C THR A 121 1.54 27.01 1.72
N ALA A 122 2.51 26.69 2.58
CA ALA A 122 2.59 27.29 3.90
C ALA A 122 2.70 28.82 3.86
N LYS A 123 3.26 29.39 2.78
CA LYS A 123 3.32 30.85 2.56
C LYS A 123 1.92 31.41 2.32
N ASP A 124 1.11 30.74 1.50
CA ASP A 124 -0.25 31.17 1.19
C ASP A 124 -1.14 31.16 2.44
N VAL A 125 -0.94 30.19 3.33
CA VAL A 125 -1.69 30.09 4.60
C VAL A 125 -1.34 31.21 5.58
N ARG A 126 -0.10 31.76 5.52
CA ARG A 126 0.37 32.80 6.46
C ARG A 126 0.08 34.23 6.00
N MET A 127 -0.51 34.38 4.83
CA MET A 127 -0.94 35.70 4.32
C MET A 127 -2.30 36.09 4.91
#